data_4cb485a2263c9463a546d2227920f15f
#
_entry.id   4cb485a2263c9463a546d2227920f15f
#
_cell.length_a   1.000
_cell.length_b   1.000
_cell.length_c   1.000
_cell.angle_alpha   90.00
_cell.angle_beta   90.00
_cell.angle_gamma   90.00
#
_symmetry.space_group_name_H-M   'P 1'
#
loop_
_entity.id
_entity.type
_entity.pdbx_description
1 polymer ?
#
loop_
_entity_poly.entity_id
_entity_poly.type
_entity_poly.pdbx_seq_one_letter_code
_entity_poly.pdbx_strand_id
1 'polypeptide(L)'
;MRKTLLIAAGMLLSAGAALAQQPVRPLPKVGGCPLGYYSSGNYCVPSSSGNTRGAIEKSGNSCPLGFYASGSYCLSSPSNEREAIQKTGNSCPLGWFSSGSYCVKNR
;
A
#
# COMPACT_ATOMS: atom_id res chain seq x y z
N MET A 1 40.79 -6.03 3.85
CA MET A 1 40.26 -5.86 3.85
C MET A 1 39.43 -6.08 3.63
N ARG A 2 39.56 -6.17 3.60
CA ARG A 2 38.66 -6.19 3.41
C ARG A 2 37.69 -6.28 3.33
N LYS A 3 37.50 -6.20 3.52
CA LYS A 3 36.53 -6.06 3.49
C LYS A 3 35.65 -6.16 3.22
N THR A 4 35.73 -6.11 3.30
CA THR A 4 34.79 -6.03 3.13
C THR A 4 34.01 -6.08 2.69
N LEU A 5 34.02 -6.11 2.55
CA LEU A 5 33.13 -5.96 2.16
C LEU A 5 32.35 -6.20 1.88
N LEU A 6 32.25 -6.24 1.98
CA LEU A 6 31.33 -6.28 1.80
C LEU A 6 30.54 -6.45 1.51
N ILE A 7 30.54 -6.50 1.46
CA ILE A 7 29.52 -6.50 1.37
C ILE A 7 28.80 -6.65 1.18
N ALA A 8 28.73 -6.66 1.18
CA ALA A 8 27.72 -6.66 1.14
C ALA A 8 27.08 -6.66 0.99
N ALA A 9 27.01 -6.59 0.80
CA ALA A 9 26.07 -6.44 0.75
C ALA A 9 25.41 -6.59 0.49
N GLY A 10 25.39 -6.56 0.34
CA GLY A 10 24.40 -6.48 0.18
C GLY A 10 23.77 -6.79 0.02
N MET A 11 23.58 -6.91 -0.23
CA MET A 11 22.69 -7.05 -0.21
C MET A 11 21.88 -7.17 0.09
N LEU A 12 21.58 -6.94 0.25
CA LEU A 12 20.67 -6.93 0.74
C LEU A 12 19.79 -6.71 0.40
N LEU A 13 19.78 -6.66 0.52
CA LEU A 13 18.85 -6.03 0.28
C LEU A 13 17.84 -6.23 -0.55
N SER A 14 17.92 -5.95 -0.87
CA SER A 14 17.10 -6.25 -2.01
C SER A 14 16.00 -7.19 -1.71
N ALA A 15 16.17 -8.00 -0.75
CA ALA A 15 15.10 -8.90 -0.35
C ALA A 15 13.85 -8.14 0.03
N GLY A 16 14.02 -7.01 0.68
CA GLY A 16 12.87 -6.20 1.05
C GLY A 16 12.12 -5.70 -0.16
N ALA A 17 12.83 -5.45 -1.24
CA ALA A 17 12.19 -4.93 -2.44
C ALA A 17 11.25 -5.96 -3.07
N ALA A 18 11.42 -7.23 -2.75
CA ALA A 18 10.55 -8.26 -3.32
C ALA A 18 9.15 -8.21 -2.75
N LEU A 19 8.98 -7.64 -1.58
CA LEU A 19 7.66 -7.57 -0.95
C LEU A 19 6.92 -6.34 -1.49
N ALA A 20 5.80 -6.58 -2.15
CA ALA A 20 5.03 -5.51 -2.78
C ALA A 20 3.77 -5.19 -1.99
N GLN A 21 3.90 -5.09 -0.68
CA GLN A 21 2.77 -4.78 0.18
C GLN A 21 2.37 -3.32 0.04
N GLN A 22 1.11 -3.05 0.36
CA GLN A 22 0.63 -1.67 0.34
C GLN A 22 1.40 -0.84 1.36
N PRO A 23 1.95 0.29 0.95
CA PRO A 23 2.70 1.13 1.88
C PRO A 23 1.83 1.69 2.99
N VAL A 24 2.39 1.79 4.19
CA VAL A 24 1.74 2.42 5.33
C VAL A 24 2.31 3.82 5.45
N ARG A 25 1.51 4.81 5.05
CA ARG A 25 1.99 6.19 5.03
C ARG A 25 0.81 7.14 5.16
N PRO A 26 1.07 8.42 5.45
CA PRO A 26 -0.02 9.38 5.56
C PRO A 26 -0.80 9.51 4.25
N LEU A 27 -2.10 9.75 4.39
CA LEU A 27 -3.02 9.89 3.28
C LEU A 27 -3.79 11.18 3.43
N PRO A 28 -4.21 11.82 2.33
CA PRO A 28 -5.13 12.95 2.44
C PRO A 28 -6.40 12.50 3.14
N LYS A 29 -6.92 13.37 4.01
CA LYS A 29 -8.14 13.06 4.74
C LYS A 29 -9.35 13.35 3.88
N VAL A 30 -10.23 12.37 3.76
CA VAL A 30 -11.47 12.48 3.00
C VAL A 30 -12.59 12.05 3.94
N GLY A 31 -13.19 13.02 4.60
CA GLY A 31 -14.18 12.72 5.63
C GLY A 31 -13.50 12.30 6.91
N GLY A 32 -13.39 11.01 7.13
CA GLY A 32 -12.71 10.48 8.30
C GLY A 32 -11.41 9.81 7.89
N CYS A 33 -10.90 8.97 8.78
CA CYS A 33 -9.68 8.22 8.50
C CYS A 33 -9.97 6.73 8.56
N PRO A 34 -9.17 5.92 7.86
CA PRO A 34 -9.39 4.48 7.91
C PRO A 34 -8.94 3.91 9.25
N LEU A 35 -9.35 2.69 9.48
CA LEU A 35 -8.99 1.99 10.70
C LEU A 35 -7.46 1.92 10.82
N GLY A 36 -6.96 2.25 12.01
CA GLY A 36 -5.52 2.24 12.25
C GLY A 36 -4.82 3.57 11.97
N TYR A 37 -5.58 4.56 11.52
CA TYR A 37 -5.05 5.89 11.22
C TYR A 37 -5.78 6.92 12.09
N TYR A 38 -5.11 8.03 12.36
CA TYR A 38 -5.72 9.11 13.11
C TYR A 38 -5.62 10.41 12.32
N SER A 39 -6.54 11.32 12.61
CA SER A 39 -6.62 12.59 11.90
C SER A 39 -5.57 13.56 12.42
N SER A 40 -4.85 14.19 11.51
CA SER A 40 -3.86 15.21 11.82
C SER A 40 -3.95 16.29 10.75
N GLY A 41 -4.65 17.38 11.04
CA GLY A 41 -4.89 18.41 10.06
C GLY A 41 -5.70 17.86 8.90
N ASN A 42 -5.16 18.00 7.70
CA ASN A 42 -5.83 17.53 6.49
C ASN A 42 -5.40 16.13 6.08
N TYR A 43 -4.76 15.41 6.98
CA TYR A 43 -4.22 14.09 6.67
C TYR A 43 -4.66 13.06 7.67
N CYS A 44 -4.62 11.81 7.23
CA CYS A 44 -4.76 10.64 8.09
C CYS A 44 -3.37 10.05 8.25
N VAL A 45 -2.94 9.91 9.49
CA VAL A 45 -1.57 9.49 9.81
C VAL A 45 -1.61 8.09 10.42
N PRO A 46 -0.75 7.17 9.96
CA PRO A 46 -0.76 5.83 10.53
C PRO A 46 -0.41 5.88 12.01
N SER A 47 -1.14 5.10 12.79
CA SER A 47 -0.79 4.90 14.18
C SER A 47 0.53 4.16 14.28
N SER A 48 1.23 4.33 15.39
CA SER A 48 2.53 3.67 15.57
C SER A 48 2.40 2.20 15.95
N SER A 49 1.18 1.67 15.94
CA SER A 49 0.94 0.28 16.22
C SER A 49 1.49 -0.60 15.08
N GLY A 50 2.03 -1.77 15.41
CA GLY A 50 2.53 -2.68 14.41
C GLY A 50 1.45 -3.32 13.57
N ASN A 51 0.16 -3.08 13.90
CA ASN A 51 -0.95 -3.71 13.19
C ASN A 51 -1.58 -2.81 12.14
N THR A 52 -1.04 -1.61 11.95
CA THR A 52 -1.58 -0.70 10.96
C THR A 52 -1.32 -1.25 9.56
N ARG A 53 -2.38 -1.29 8.75
CA ARG A 53 -2.27 -1.80 7.38
C ARG A 53 -2.19 -0.64 6.39
N GLY A 54 -1.57 -0.87 5.26
CA GLY A 54 -1.54 0.11 4.20
C GLY A 54 -2.91 0.37 3.65
N ALA A 55 -3.14 1.59 3.17
CA ALA A 55 -4.45 2.01 2.70
C ALA A 55 -4.31 2.83 1.42
N ILE A 56 -5.42 2.89 0.69
CA ILE A 56 -5.54 3.67 -0.53
C ILE A 56 -6.94 4.29 -0.52
N GLU A 57 -7.10 5.45 -1.11
CA GLU A 57 -8.42 6.05 -1.19
C GLU A 57 -9.35 5.19 -2.02
N LYS A 58 -10.59 5.08 -1.58
CA LYS A 58 -11.58 4.28 -2.27
C LYS A 58 -12.13 5.05 -3.47
N SER A 59 -12.19 4.39 -4.61
CA SER A 59 -12.73 4.93 -5.83
C SER A 59 -14.06 4.23 -6.10
N GLY A 60 -15.14 4.98 -6.07
CA GLY A 60 -16.45 4.38 -6.24
C GLY A 60 -16.87 3.63 -5.00
N ASN A 61 -17.50 2.49 -5.19
CA ASN A 61 -18.12 1.76 -4.10
C ASN A 61 -17.42 0.49 -3.69
N SER A 62 -16.28 0.20 -4.28
CA SER A 62 -15.62 -1.07 -4.00
C SER A 62 -14.12 -0.90 -3.90
N CYS A 63 -13.47 -1.93 -3.39
CA CYS A 63 -12.04 -1.95 -3.19
C CYS A 63 -11.39 -2.97 -4.11
N PRO A 64 -10.08 -2.84 -4.36
CA PRO A 64 -9.41 -3.81 -5.21
C PRO A 64 -9.26 -5.15 -4.49
N LEU A 65 -8.88 -6.14 -5.28
CA LEU A 65 -8.64 -7.49 -4.76
C LEU A 65 -7.61 -7.44 -3.63
N GLY A 66 -7.94 -8.08 -2.52
CA GLY A 66 -7.04 -8.12 -1.36
C GLY A 66 -7.24 -6.98 -0.39
N PHE A 67 -8.18 -6.10 -0.64
CA PHE A 67 -8.47 -4.95 0.21
C PHE A 67 -9.91 -4.98 0.68
N TYR A 68 -10.18 -4.31 1.79
CA TYR A 68 -11.54 -4.18 2.28
C TYR A 68 -11.83 -2.72 2.61
N ALA A 69 -13.10 -2.37 2.56
CA ALA A 69 -13.51 -0.98 2.74
C ALA A 69 -13.47 -0.56 4.20
N SER A 70 -13.00 0.66 4.42
CA SER A 70 -12.99 1.31 5.71
C SER A 70 -13.28 2.77 5.48
N GLY A 71 -14.57 3.14 5.55
CA GLY A 71 -14.98 4.51 5.24
C GLY A 71 -14.69 4.85 3.80
N SER A 72 -13.98 5.94 3.59
CA SER A 72 -13.61 6.40 2.25
C SER A 72 -12.32 5.77 1.74
N TYR A 73 -11.87 4.71 2.36
CA TYR A 73 -10.58 4.10 2.03
C TYR A 73 -10.72 2.61 1.89
N CYS A 74 -9.68 2.01 1.29
CA CYS A 74 -9.54 0.57 1.20
C CYS A 74 -8.28 0.20 1.96
N LEU A 75 -8.41 -0.74 2.89
CA LEU A 75 -7.28 -1.22 3.70
C LEU A 75 -6.82 -2.56 3.18
N SER A 76 -5.52 -2.75 3.15
CA SER A 76 -4.95 -4.03 2.77
C SER A 76 -5.29 -5.08 3.83
N SER A 77 -5.81 -6.22 3.39
CA SER A 77 -6.10 -7.33 4.30
C SER A 77 -4.82 -7.87 4.92
N PRO A 78 -4.91 -8.49 6.10
CA PRO A 78 -3.69 -8.99 6.74
C PRO A 78 -2.91 -10.00 5.91
N SER A 79 -3.61 -10.78 5.07
CA SER A 79 -2.94 -11.78 4.24
C SER A 79 -2.55 -11.26 2.87
N ASN A 80 -2.86 -10.00 2.57
CA ASN A 80 -2.56 -9.46 1.25
C ASN A 80 -1.12 -9.00 1.18
N GLU A 81 -0.43 -9.41 0.11
CA GLU A 81 0.95 -9.04 -0.12
C GLU A 81 1.13 -8.23 -1.38
N ARG A 82 0.05 -7.73 -1.97
CA ARG A 82 0.12 -6.98 -3.22
C ARG A 82 -0.23 -5.53 -2.98
N GLU A 83 0.43 -4.67 -3.72
CA GLU A 83 0.16 -3.24 -3.70
C GLU A 83 -0.92 -2.91 -4.71
N ALA A 84 -1.71 -1.88 -4.43
CA ALA A 84 -2.70 -1.37 -5.36
C ALA A 84 -2.52 0.12 -5.53
N ILE A 85 -2.84 0.60 -6.72
CA ILE A 85 -2.85 2.03 -7.04
C ILE A 85 -4.14 2.35 -7.77
N GLN A 86 -4.46 3.63 -7.82
CA GLN A 86 -5.62 4.07 -8.60
C GLN A 86 -5.34 3.85 -10.08
N LYS A 87 -6.32 3.37 -10.80
CA LYS A 87 -6.18 3.19 -12.24
C LYS A 87 -6.39 4.54 -12.92
N THR A 88 -5.46 4.91 -13.78
CA THR A 88 -5.54 6.14 -14.52
C THR A 88 -5.88 5.79 -15.97
N GLY A 89 -7.06 6.21 -16.43
CA GLY A 89 -7.51 5.83 -17.75
C GLY A 89 -8.04 4.40 -17.76
N ASN A 90 -7.78 3.69 -18.85
CA ASN A 90 -8.40 2.39 -19.07
C ASN A 90 -7.46 1.21 -18.92
N SER A 91 -6.22 1.45 -18.52
CA SER A 91 -5.27 0.36 -18.46
C SER A 91 -4.32 0.54 -17.30
N CYS A 92 -3.61 -0.52 -16.99
CA CYS A 92 -2.65 -0.55 -15.89
C CYS A 92 -1.23 -0.62 -16.44
N PRO A 93 -0.25 -0.15 -15.65
CA PRO A 93 1.14 -0.25 -16.08
C PRO A 93 1.60 -1.69 -16.21
N LEU A 94 2.69 -1.88 -16.93
CA LEU A 94 3.27 -3.20 -17.06
C LEU A 94 3.61 -3.76 -15.69
N GLY A 95 3.24 -5.01 -15.45
CA GLY A 95 3.46 -5.64 -14.15
C GLY A 95 2.29 -5.49 -13.20
N TRP A 96 1.21 -4.84 -13.65
CA TRP A 96 0.01 -4.65 -12.87
C TRP A 96 -1.19 -5.16 -13.64
N PHE A 97 -2.23 -5.57 -12.96
CA PHE A 97 -3.45 -5.99 -13.62
C PHE A 97 -4.63 -5.19 -13.09
N SER A 98 -5.66 -5.10 -13.90
CA SER A 98 -6.84 -4.30 -13.60
C SER A 98 -7.74 -5.02 -12.59
N SER A 99 -8.20 -4.27 -11.60
CA SER A 99 -9.14 -4.75 -10.60
C SER A 99 -10.13 -3.60 -10.36
N GLY A 100 -11.22 -3.57 -11.15
CA GLY A 100 -12.17 -2.47 -11.06
C GLY A 100 -11.51 -1.15 -11.41
N SER A 101 -11.61 -0.19 -10.51
CA SER A 101 -11.04 1.14 -10.70
C SER A 101 -9.58 1.21 -10.24
N TYR A 102 -8.94 0.09 -10.06
CA TYR A 102 -7.60 0.04 -9.49
C TYR A 102 -6.70 -0.85 -10.34
N CYS A 103 -5.40 -0.70 -10.09
CA CYS A 103 -4.40 -1.60 -10.64
C CYS A 103 -3.73 -2.30 -9.46
N VAL A 104 -3.60 -3.61 -9.55
CA VAL A 104 -3.00 -4.42 -8.51
C VAL A 104 -1.72 -5.02 -9.05
N LYS A 105 -0.67 -4.95 -8.26
CA LYS A 105 0.63 -5.40 -8.72
C LYS A 105 0.67 -6.93 -8.82
N ASN A 106 1.24 -7.43 -9.90
CA ASN A 106 1.50 -8.86 -10.04
C ASN A 106 2.57 -9.26 -9.04
N ARG A 107 2.56 -10.53 -8.68
CA ARG A 107 3.55 -11.04 -7.76
C ARG A 107 4.93 -11.14 -8.38
#